data_4025a26c1862cd474c8fd923606d66f2
#
_entry.id   4025a26c1862cd474c8fd923606d66f2
#
_cell.length_a   1.000
_cell.length_b   1.000
_cell.length_c   1.000
_cell.angle_alpha   90.00
_cell.angle_beta   90.00
_cell.angle_gamma   90.00
#
_symmetry.space_group_name_H-M   'P 1'
#
loop_
_entity.id
_entity.type
_entity.pdbx_description
1 polymer ?
#
loop_
_entity_poly.entity_id
_entity_poly.type
_entity_poly.pdbx_seq_one_letter_code
_entity_poly.pdbx_strand_id
1 'polypeptide(L)' 'MNRDQLQGKWKQFRGRAQEKWGKLTDDDLDVVDGKADQLAGKIQERYGKTREEAEKEVDEFCHTCNC' A
#
# COMPACT_ATOMS: atom_id res chain seq x y z
N MET A 1 8.91 -9.16 4.32
CA MET A 1 8.95 -7.74 4.73
C MET A 1 7.74 -7.45 5.61
N ASN A 2 7.95 -6.73 6.71
CA ASN A 2 6.84 -6.32 7.55
C ASN A 2 6.45 -4.87 7.22
N ARG A 3 5.41 -4.37 7.89
CA ARG A 3 4.89 -3.03 7.64
C ARG A 3 5.89 -1.92 7.96
N ASP A 4 6.74 -2.14 8.95
CA ASP A 4 7.77 -1.16 9.32
C ASP A 4 8.81 -1.04 8.22
N GLN A 5 9.18 -2.15 7.61
CA GLN A 5 10.13 -2.16 6.51
C GLN A 5 9.56 -1.48 5.27
N LEU A 6 8.25 -1.55 5.09
CA LEU A 6 7.60 -0.88 3.97
C LEU A 6 7.87 0.62 3.99
N GLN A 7 7.79 1.25 5.17
CA GLN A 7 8.07 2.68 5.29
C GLN A 7 9.51 3.01 4.93
N GLY A 8 10.45 2.21 5.40
CA GLY A 8 11.87 2.43 5.13
C GLY A 8 12.27 2.23 3.68
N LYS A 9 11.50 1.45 2.93
CA LYS A 9 11.80 1.11 1.53
C LYS A 9 10.75 1.64 0.57
N TRP A 10 9.97 2.62 0.99
CA TRP A 10 8.82 3.09 0.23
C TRP A 10 9.18 3.57 -1.17
N LYS A 11 10.30 4.26 -1.33
CA LYS A 11 10.73 4.71 -2.66
C LYS A 11 10.88 3.56 -3.64
N GLN A 12 11.30 2.39 -3.15
CA GLN A 12 11.46 1.20 -3.99
C GLN A 12 10.12 0.54 -4.29
N PHE A 13 9.18 0.61 -3.36
CA PHE A 13 7.93 -0.13 -3.48
C PHE A 13 6.76 0.70 -3.99
N ARG A 14 6.88 2.03 -4.03
CA ARG A 14 5.75 2.86 -4.48
C ARG A 14 5.34 2.55 -5.92
N GLY A 15 6.30 2.27 -6.78
CA GLY A 15 5.99 1.89 -8.16
C GLY A 15 5.20 0.59 -8.25
N ARG A 16 5.57 -0.38 -7.41
CA ARG A 16 4.85 -1.66 -7.36
C ARG A 16 3.45 -1.48 -6.76
N ALA A 17 3.32 -0.60 -5.78
CA ALA A 17 2.02 -0.30 -5.20
C ALA A 17 1.09 0.31 -6.24
N GLN A 18 1.59 1.24 -7.05
CA GLN A 18 0.80 1.85 -8.10
C GLN A 18 0.42 0.84 -9.18
N GLU A 19 1.31 -0.09 -9.48
CA GLU A 19 1.04 -1.16 -10.41
C GLU A 19 -0.06 -2.09 -9.93
N LYS A 20 -0.01 -2.45 -8.64
CA LYS A 20 -1.02 -3.33 -8.03
C LYS A 20 -2.36 -2.61 -7.85
N TRP A 21 -2.32 -1.37 -7.42
CA TRP A 21 -3.52 -0.56 -7.17
C TRP A 21 -3.54 0.63 -8.13
N GLY A 22 -3.91 0.36 -9.37
CA GLY A 22 -3.87 1.37 -10.43
C GLY A 22 -4.76 2.58 -10.21
N LYS A 23 -5.75 2.48 -9.31
CA LYS A 23 -6.62 3.61 -8.99
C LYS A 23 -5.97 4.61 -8.04
N LEU A 24 -4.86 4.24 -7.40
CA LEU A 24 -4.14 5.16 -6.54
C LEU A 24 -3.32 6.12 -7.39
N THR A 25 -3.40 7.40 -7.06
CA THR A 25 -2.64 8.43 -7.77
C THR A 25 -1.28 8.64 -7.09
N ASP A 26 -0.40 9.38 -7.77
CA ASP A 26 0.88 9.74 -7.17
C ASP A 26 0.68 10.51 -5.87
N ASP A 27 -0.31 11.39 -5.82
CA ASP A 27 -0.64 12.14 -4.61
C ASP A 27 -1.06 11.20 -3.48
N ASP A 28 -1.86 10.18 -3.80
CA ASP A 28 -2.25 9.18 -2.81
C ASP A 28 -1.03 8.46 -2.24
N LEU A 29 -0.10 8.08 -3.12
CA LEU A 29 1.12 7.39 -2.70
C LEU A 29 2.03 8.29 -1.86
N ASP A 30 2.07 9.58 -2.16
CA ASP A 30 2.82 10.53 -1.36
C ASP A 30 2.22 10.67 0.05
N VAL A 31 0.89 10.68 0.16
CA VAL A 31 0.22 10.71 1.45
C VAL A 31 0.51 9.44 2.25
N VAL A 32 0.53 8.30 1.58
CA VAL A 32 0.82 7.01 2.21
C VAL A 32 2.21 7.00 2.81
N ASP A 33 3.20 7.46 2.06
CA ASP A 33 4.60 7.58 2.51
C ASP A 33 5.10 6.31 3.22
N GLY A 34 4.70 5.15 2.72
CA GLY A 34 5.11 3.87 3.27
C GLY A 34 4.36 3.42 4.51
N LYS A 35 3.39 4.17 4.97
CA LYS A 35 2.61 3.82 6.15
C LYS A 35 1.48 2.87 5.75
N ALA A 36 1.53 1.64 6.28
CA ALA A 36 0.55 0.60 5.91
C ALA A 36 -0.88 1.03 6.22
N ASP A 37 -1.10 1.71 7.33
CA ASP A 37 -2.43 2.18 7.70
C ASP A 37 -2.99 3.16 6.68
N GLN A 38 -2.15 4.08 6.21
CA GLN A 38 -2.55 5.04 5.19
C GLN A 38 -2.83 4.34 3.86
N LEU A 39 -2.01 3.37 3.50
CA LEU A 39 -2.22 2.60 2.28
C LEU A 39 -3.56 1.86 2.32
N ALA A 40 -3.87 1.20 3.42
CA ALA A 40 -5.16 0.52 3.59
C ALA A 40 -6.32 1.51 3.49
N GLY A 41 -6.17 2.71 4.09
CA GLY A 41 -7.20 3.75 4.01
C GLY A 41 -7.45 4.21 2.58
N LYS A 42 -6.40 4.37 1.78
CA LYS A 42 -6.53 4.75 0.37
C LYS A 42 -7.20 3.65 -0.45
N ILE A 43 -6.87 2.39 -0.18
CA ILE A 43 -7.52 1.27 -0.84
C ILE A 43 -9.02 1.26 -0.54
N GLN A 44 -9.40 1.46 0.72
CA GLN A 44 -10.81 1.55 1.10
C GLN A 44 -11.52 2.67 0.34
N GLU A 45 -10.89 3.82 0.26
CA GLU A 45 -11.49 4.99 -0.37
C GLU A 45 -11.64 4.81 -1.87
N ARG A 46 -10.61 4.31 -2.54
CA ARG A 46 -10.59 4.21 -4.01
C ARG A 46 -11.32 2.99 -4.55
N TYR A 47 -11.36 1.90 -3.79
CA TYR A 47 -11.96 0.66 -4.25
C TYR A 47 -13.26 0.30 -3.52
N GLY A 48 -13.65 1.07 -2.52
CA GLY A 48 -14.86 0.81 -1.77
C GLY A 48 -14.82 -0.48 -0.94
N LYS A 49 -13.62 -0.85 -0.48
CA LYS A 49 -13.43 -2.08 0.29
C LYS A 49 -13.55 -1.84 1.78
N THR A 50 -13.79 -2.92 2.53
CA THR A 50 -13.77 -2.84 3.99
C THR A 50 -12.34 -2.68 4.47
N ARG A 51 -12.16 -2.22 5.71
CA ARG A 51 -10.85 -2.10 6.33
C ARG A 51 -10.13 -3.45 6.34
N GLU A 52 -10.85 -4.50 6.70
CA GLU A 52 -10.31 -5.84 6.78
C GLU A 52 -9.78 -6.32 5.43
N GLU A 53 -10.54 -6.10 4.36
CA GLU A 53 -10.12 -6.46 3.02
C GLU A 53 -8.89 -5.66 2.58
N ALA A 54 -8.90 -4.37 2.86
CA ALA A 54 -7.79 -3.49 2.48
C ALA A 54 -6.50 -3.89 3.21
N GLU A 55 -6.60 -4.15 4.50
CA GLU A 55 -5.43 -4.58 5.29
C GLU A 55 -4.88 -5.92 4.81
N LYS A 56 -5.77 -6.83 4.43
CA LYS A 56 -5.34 -8.11 3.88
C LYS A 56 -4.54 -7.92 2.60
N GLU A 57 -4.98 -7.04 1.72
CA GLU A 57 -4.25 -6.74 0.49
C GLU A 57 -2.89 -6.11 0.78
N VAL A 58 -2.82 -5.23 1.77
CA VAL A 58 -1.54 -4.63 2.17
C VAL A 58 -0.59 -5.70 2.70
N ASP A 59 -1.09 -6.61 3.52
CA ASP A 59 -0.26 -7.70 4.07
C ASP A 59 0.26 -8.60 2.95
N GLU A 60 -0.59 -8.95 1.99
CA GLU A 60 -0.17 -9.75 0.85
C GLU A 60 0.89 -9.02 0.02
N PHE A 61 0.70 -7.72 -0.17
CA PHE A 61 1.68 -6.90 -0.88
C PHE A 61 3.03 -6.91 -0.17
N CYS A 62 3.02 -6.75 1.16
CA CYS A 62 4.25 -6.79 1.94
C CYS A 62 4.96 -8.14 1.83
N HIS A 63 4.20 -9.21 1.72
CA HIS A 63 4.77 -10.56 1.54
C HIS A 63 5.38 -10.73 0.16
N THR A 64 4.64 -10.37 -0.88
CA THR A 64 5.08 -10.58 -2.27
C THR A 64 6.27 -9.70 -2.66
N CYS A 65 6.38 -8.53 -2.07
CA CYS A 65 7.48 -7.62 -2.39
C CYS A 65 8.74 -7.91 -1.60
N ASN A 66 8.71 -8.91 -0.78
CA ASN A 66 9.85 -9.31 0.03
C ASN A 66 10.70 -10.33 -0.73
N CYS A 67 11.32 -9.89 -1.76
CA CYS A 67 12.14 -10.77 -2.59
C CYS A 67 13.61 -10.69 -2.23
#